data_3a28993b06cc9ac49e96fe9d0d5d37f6
#
_entry.id   3a28993b06cc9ac49e96fe9d0d5d37f6
#
_cell.length_a   1.000
_cell.length_b   1.000
_cell.length_c   1.000
_cell.angle_alpha   90.00
_cell.angle_beta   90.00
_cell.angle_gamma   90.00
#
_symmetry.space_group_name_H-M   'P 1'
#
loop_
_entity.id
_entity.type
_entity.pdbx_description
1 polymer ?
#
loop_
_entity_poly.entity_id
_entity_poly.type
_entity_poly.pdbx_seq_one_letter_code
_entity_poly.pdbx_strand_id
1 'polypeptide(L)'
;QKRELNTRVSNTTGWNYFDQRTTNFQANEGVGNVNPIGMVPIQGGTFTVGEKDEFITAPRNNETRSLTVSSFYMDKYEVTNLNWNEYLHWLEFVFGPVAPELVDQARPDHTVWREDLAYNDPYEDNYFEHPAFSFYPVVGVSWEQAMAYCQWRTDRVNEMALINAGAIVIPPFADLQPTDDEGYKDEWEQETGYEMYSYEEVSPEDPEQTVTMYRPSYEWIRDKFVFNTEKYLMDD
;
A
#
# COMPACT_ATOMS: atom_id res chain seq x y z
N GLN A 1 -34.03 -5.69 -0.06
CA GLN A 1 -34.43 -5.09 1.23
C GLN A 1 -33.24 -5.25 2.17
N LYS A 2 -32.48 -4.15 2.38
CA LYS A 2 -31.51 -4.07 3.47
C LYS A 2 -32.31 -4.19 4.76
N ARG A 3 -32.15 -5.28 5.51
CA ARG A 3 -32.46 -5.32 6.92
C ARG A 3 -31.49 -4.34 7.60
N GLU A 4 -31.92 -3.12 7.87
CA GLU A 4 -31.35 -2.32 8.93
C GLU A 4 -31.61 -3.12 10.21
N LEU A 5 -30.62 -3.89 10.64
CA LEU A 5 -30.58 -4.40 11.99
C LEU A 5 -30.62 -3.16 12.90
N ASN A 6 -31.64 -3.08 13.69
CA ASN A 6 -31.73 -2.10 14.77
C ASN A 6 -30.71 -2.53 15.84
N THR A 7 -29.45 -2.21 15.61
CA THR A 7 -28.27 -2.65 16.37
C THR A 7 -28.21 -2.03 17.76
N ARG A 8 -29.22 -1.21 18.14
CA ARG A 8 -29.25 -0.53 19.43
C ARG A 8 -29.85 -1.36 20.56
N VAL A 9 -30.45 -2.50 20.27
CA VAL A 9 -31.15 -3.32 21.27
C VAL A 9 -30.61 -4.74 21.23
N SER A 10 -30.26 -5.26 22.41
CA SER A 10 -29.80 -6.64 22.57
C SER A 10 -30.90 -7.64 22.19
N ASN A 11 -30.58 -8.56 21.30
CA ASN A 11 -31.49 -9.66 20.92
C ASN A 11 -31.71 -10.66 22.06
N THR A 12 -30.85 -10.66 23.08
CA THR A 12 -30.89 -11.60 24.19
C THR A 12 -31.65 -11.04 25.38
N THR A 13 -31.47 -9.75 25.66
CA THR A 13 -32.00 -9.12 26.89
C THR A 13 -33.04 -8.05 26.62
N GLY A 14 -33.15 -7.55 25.41
CA GLY A 14 -34.03 -6.44 25.04
C GLY A 14 -33.55 -5.06 25.50
N TRP A 15 -32.37 -4.99 26.12
CA TRP A 15 -31.82 -3.72 26.60
C TRP A 15 -31.11 -2.96 25.50
N ASN A 16 -31.15 -1.61 25.60
CA ASN A 16 -30.43 -0.76 24.66
C ASN A 16 -28.94 -0.76 25.02
N TYR A 17 -28.07 -1.09 24.04
CA TYR A 17 -26.60 -1.11 24.19
C TYR A 17 -25.99 0.27 24.53
N PHE A 18 -26.70 1.35 24.27
CA PHE A 18 -26.24 2.73 24.46
C PHE A 18 -26.99 3.47 25.57
N ASP A 19 -27.75 2.77 26.43
CA ASP A 19 -28.43 3.41 27.54
C ASP A 19 -27.49 3.53 28.73
N GLN A 20 -26.93 4.72 28.93
CA GLN A 20 -26.00 5.06 30.02
C GLN A 20 -26.58 4.85 31.42
N ARG A 21 -27.91 4.68 31.57
CA ARG A 21 -28.57 4.48 32.86
C ARG A 21 -28.51 3.05 33.37
N THR A 22 -28.18 2.10 32.51
CA THR A 22 -28.35 0.68 32.83
C THR A 22 -27.05 -0.11 32.87
N THR A 23 -26.09 0.19 32.07
CA THR A 23 -24.75 -0.42 32.10
C THR A 23 -23.78 0.48 31.37
N ASN A 24 -22.52 0.53 31.81
CA ASN A 24 -21.43 1.13 31.05
C ASN A 24 -21.04 0.25 29.85
N PHE A 25 -21.89 -0.71 29.45
CA PHE A 25 -21.60 -1.55 28.30
C PHE A 25 -21.96 -0.81 27.02
N GLN A 26 -20.95 -0.46 26.26
CA GLN A 26 -21.09 0.04 24.89
C GLN A 26 -20.75 -1.12 23.95
N ALA A 27 -21.72 -1.52 23.14
CA ALA A 27 -21.41 -2.40 22.04
C ALA A 27 -20.54 -1.59 21.06
N ASN A 28 -19.31 -2.04 20.83
CA ASN A 28 -18.52 -1.49 19.74
C ASN A 28 -19.35 -1.57 18.47
N GLU A 29 -19.79 -0.42 17.98
CA GLU A 29 -20.26 -0.34 16.60
C GLU A 29 -19.08 -0.74 15.77
N GLY A 30 -19.05 -2.00 15.32
CA GLY A 30 -18.00 -2.46 14.42
C GLY A 30 -17.91 -1.44 13.32
N VAL A 31 -16.73 -0.88 13.12
CA VAL A 31 -16.43 0.02 12.02
C VAL A 31 -16.98 -0.70 10.79
N GLY A 32 -18.11 -0.20 10.28
CA GLY A 32 -18.79 -0.84 9.16
C GLY A 32 -17.74 -1.10 8.11
N ASN A 33 -17.71 -2.32 7.54
CA ASN A 33 -16.73 -2.69 6.53
C ASN A 33 -16.72 -1.63 5.43
N VAL A 34 -15.88 -0.62 5.62
CA VAL A 34 -15.59 0.37 4.59
C VAL A 34 -14.72 -0.36 3.59
N ASN A 35 -15.28 -0.69 2.44
CA ASN A 35 -14.48 -1.30 1.39
C ASN A 35 -13.34 -0.35 1.05
N PRO A 36 -12.09 -0.82 1.05
CA PRO A 36 -10.96 -0.01 0.63
C PRO A 36 -11.18 0.54 -0.78
N ILE A 37 -10.64 1.73 -1.05
CA ILE A 37 -10.79 2.39 -2.35
C ILE A 37 -10.27 1.48 -3.46
N GLY A 38 -11.09 1.27 -4.48
CA GLY A 38 -10.74 0.45 -5.65
C GLY A 38 -10.82 -1.07 -5.45
N MET A 39 -11.09 -1.54 -4.23
CA MET A 39 -11.19 -2.97 -3.92
C MET A 39 -12.64 -3.43 -3.78
N VAL A 40 -12.83 -4.72 -4.03
CA VAL A 40 -14.10 -5.42 -3.79
C VAL A 40 -13.90 -6.56 -2.80
N PRO A 41 -14.82 -6.79 -1.86
CA PRO A 41 -14.75 -7.92 -0.96
C PRO A 41 -15.10 -9.21 -1.72
N ILE A 42 -14.24 -10.21 -1.59
CA ILE A 42 -14.45 -11.55 -2.11
C ILE A 42 -14.79 -12.46 -0.93
N GLN A 43 -15.96 -13.08 -0.98
CA GLN A 43 -16.37 -14.00 0.06
C GLN A 43 -15.55 -15.28 -0.01
N GLY A 44 -14.98 -15.68 1.12
CA GLY A 44 -14.30 -16.95 1.26
C GLY A 44 -15.21 -18.15 1.08
N GLY A 45 -14.63 -19.26 0.75
CA GLY A 45 -15.36 -20.52 0.52
C GLY A 45 -14.46 -21.68 0.19
N THR A 46 -15.05 -22.84 0.02
CA THR A 46 -14.37 -24.06 -0.42
C THR A 46 -14.67 -24.29 -1.89
N PHE A 47 -13.63 -24.53 -2.67
CA PHE A 47 -13.74 -24.84 -4.09
C PHE A 47 -12.80 -25.97 -4.46
N THR A 48 -13.08 -26.62 -5.58
CA THR A 48 -12.29 -27.74 -6.08
C THR A 48 -11.35 -27.26 -7.18
N VAL A 49 -10.06 -27.52 -7.02
CA VAL A 49 -8.99 -27.22 -7.98
C VAL A 49 -8.50 -28.53 -8.56
N GLY A 50 -8.08 -28.52 -9.79
CA GLY A 50 -7.55 -29.66 -10.51
C GLY A 50 -8.35 -29.99 -11.74
N GLU A 51 -7.80 -30.88 -12.53
CA GLU A 51 -8.37 -31.31 -13.81
C GLU A 51 -9.36 -32.45 -13.56
N LYS A 52 -10.56 -32.34 -14.13
CA LYS A 52 -11.52 -33.44 -14.09
C LYS A 52 -11.10 -34.53 -15.09
N ASP A 53 -11.29 -35.79 -14.71
CA ASP A 53 -10.96 -37.01 -15.51
C ASP A 53 -11.68 -37.13 -16.87
N GLU A 54 -12.34 -36.05 -17.32
CA GLU A 54 -13.07 -36.04 -18.59
C GLU A 54 -12.16 -36.00 -19.84
N PHE A 55 -10.89 -35.61 -19.66
CA PHE A 55 -9.90 -35.58 -20.73
C PHE A 55 -9.03 -36.89 -20.71
N ILE A 56 -9.32 -37.80 -21.61
CA ILE A 56 -8.62 -39.09 -21.70
C ILE A 56 -7.13 -38.93 -22.06
N THR A 57 -6.76 -37.83 -22.69
CA THR A 57 -5.40 -37.54 -23.17
C THR A 57 -4.61 -36.59 -22.26
N ALA A 58 -5.21 -36.08 -21.17
CA ALA A 58 -4.54 -35.18 -20.26
C ALA A 58 -3.51 -35.94 -19.38
N PRO A 59 -2.34 -35.38 -19.11
CA PRO A 59 -1.40 -35.92 -18.16
C PRO A 59 -2.05 -35.91 -16.77
N ARG A 60 -2.21 -37.08 -16.13
CA ARG A 60 -2.83 -37.26 -14.79
C ARG A 60 -1.96 -36.73 -13.65
N ASN A 61 -1.39 -35.56 -13.79
CA ASN A 61 -0.53 -34.95 -12.78
C ASN A 61 -1.21 -33.84 -11.98
N ASN A 62 -2.48 -33.53 -12.26
CA ASN A 62 -3.25 -32.46 -11.62
C ASN A 62 -4.56 -33.03 -11.01
N GLU A 63 -4.42 -33.86 -9.99
CA GLU A 63 -5.57 -34.46 -9.30
C GLU A 63 -6.47 -33.40 -8.65
N THR A 64 -7.77 -33.66 -8.68
CA THR A 64 -8.77 -32.78 -8.05
C THR A 64 -8.58 -32.74 -6.54
N ARG A 65 -8.48 -31.53 -5.99
CA ARG A 65 -8.38 -31.29 -4.54
C ARG A 65 -9.29 -30.14 -4.12
N SER A 66 -9.84 -30.22 -2.93
CA SER A 66 -10.62 -29.14 -2.33
C SER A 66 -9.72 -28.22 -1.54
N LEU A 67 -9.83 -26.91 -1.81
CA LEU A 67 -9.14 -25.84 -1.09
C LEU A 67 -10.16 -24.90 -0.47
N THR A 68 -9.87 -24.48 0.76
CA THR A 68 -10.67 -23.45 1.45
C THR A 68 -9.87 -22.18 1.52
N VAL A 69 -10.46 -21.06 1.07
CA VAL A 69 -9.88 -19.73 1.08
C VAL A 69 -10.73 -18.85 2.00
N SER A 70 -10.08 -18.09 2.87
CA SER A 70 -10.75 -17.06 3.68
C SER A 70 -11.19 -15.87 2.83
N SER A 71 -12.13 -15.07 3.34
CA SER A 71 -12.54 -13.83 2.67
C SER A 71 -11.37 -12.86 2.56
N PHE A 72 -11.29 -12.14 1.45
CA PHE A 72 -10.23 -11.18 1.17
C PHE A 72 -10.74 -10.03 0.30
N TYR A 73 -9.93 -9.00 0.15
CA TYR A 73 -10.19 -7.91 -0.78
C TYR A 73 -9.35 -8.07 -2.03
N MET A 74 -9.92 -7.77 -3.17
CA MET A 74 -9.26 -7.82 -4.47
C MET A 74 -9.48 -6.50 -5.19
N ASP A 75 -8.46 -6.00 -5.89
CA ASP A 75 -8.62 -4.84 -6.76
C ASP A 75 -9.64 -5.15 -7.87
N LYS A 76 -10.44 -4.14 -8.21
CA LYS A 76 -11.50 -4.26 -9.23
C LYS A 76 -10.93 -4.38 -10.64
N TYR A 77 -9.76 -3.79 -10.85
CA TYR A 77 -9.05 -3.74 -12.11
C TYR A 77 -7.62 -4.23 -11.93
N GLU A 78 -6.98 -4.60 -13.01
CA GLU A 78 -5.57 -4.91 -13.05
C GLU A 78 -4.73 -3.73 -12.58
N VAL A 79 -3.58 -4.02 -11.97
CA VAL A 79 -2.62 -3.01 -11.52
C VAL A 79 -2.03 -2.32 -12.74
N THR A 80 -2.12 -1.00 -12.78
CA THR A 80 -1.62 -0.20 -13.91
C THR A 80 -0.15 0.19 -13.73
N ASN A 81 0.50 0.63 -14.82
CA ASN A 81 1.85 1.18 -14.76
C ASN A 81 1.92 2.38 -13.80
N LEU A 82 0.87 3.22 -13.75
CA LEU A 82 0.81 4.33 -12.81
C LEU A 82 0.83 3.87 -11.35
N ASN A 83 0.04 2.83 -11.01
CA ASN A 83 0.03 2.29 -9.65
C ASN A 83 1.36 1.65 -9.26
N TRP A 84 2.03 1.01 -10.22
CA TRP A 84 3.35 0.44 -9.99
C TRP A 84 4.41 1.52 -9.82
N ASN A 85 4.35 2.60 -10.60
CA ASN A 85 5.23 3.76 -10.45
C ASN A 85 5.04 4.45 -9.08
N GLU A 86 3.80 4.53 -8.57
CA GLU A 86 3.52 5.01 -7.21
C GLU A 86 4.24 4.15 -6.16
N TYR A 87 4.20 2.83 -6.32
CA TYR A 87 4.93 1.90 -5.46
C TYR A 87 6.45 2.09 -5.53
N LEU A 88 7.03 2.20 -6.73
CA LEU A 88 8.46 2.45 -6.92
C LEU A 88 8.88 3.78 -6.31
N HIS A 89 8.10 4.83 -6.52
CA HIS A 89 8.36 6.14 -5.93
C HIS A 89 8.36 6.10 -4.40
N TRP A 90 7.41 5.36 -3.82
CA TRP A 90 7.38 5.15 -2.39
C TRP A 90 8.60 4.38 -1.89
N LEU A 91 9.02 3.32 -2.58
CA LEU A 91 10.24 2.57 -2.25
C LEU A 91 11.49 3.47 -2.33
N GLU A 92 11.59 4.28 -3.37
CA GLU A 92 12.69 5.22 -3.56
C GLU A 92 12.71 6.27 -2.44
N PHE A 93 11.55 6.80 -2.09
CA PHE A 93 11.43 7.76 -0.99
C PHE A 93 11.85 7.17 0.36
N VAL A 94 11.45 5.93 0.65
CA VAL A 94 11.69 5.29 1.97
C VAL A 94 13.06 4.63 2.05
N PHE A 95 13.44 3.87 1.01
CA PHE A 95 14.62 3.01 1.03
C PHE A 95 15.73 3.46 0.10
N GLY A 96 15.46 4.36 -0.85
CA GLY A 96 16.46 4.79 -1.83
C GLY A 96 17.82 5.17 -1.22
N PRO A 97 17.86 5.94 -0.12
CA PRO A 97 19.13 6.31 0.52
C PRO A 97 19.85 5.15 1.24
N VAL A 98 19.10 4.14 1.71
CA VAL A 98 19.64 3.05 2.55
C VAL A 98 19.86 1.77 1.75
N ALA A 99 18.98 1.46 0.82
CA ALA A 99 18.97 0.21 0.07
C ALA A 99 18.43 0.43 -1.35
N PRO A 100 19.13 1.16 -2.23
CA PRO A 100 18.69 1.43 -3.60
C PRO A 100 18.43 0.16 -4.42
N GLU A 101 19.11 -0.93 -4.10
CA GLU A 101 18.91 -2.23 -4.73
C GLU A 101 17.49 -2.79 -4.58
N LEU A 102 16.74 -2.40 -3.55
CA LEU A 102 15.33 -2.79 -3.40
C LEU A 102 14.45 -2.14 -4.46
N VAL A 103 14.76 -0.91 -4.83
CA VAL A 103 14.05 -0.19 -5.90
C VAL A 103 14.31 -0.88 -7.23
N ASP A 104 15.58 -1.22 -7.52
CA ASP A 104 15.95 -1.91 -8.74
C ASP A 104 15.30 -3.29 -8.85
N GLN A 105 15.25 -4.04 -7.74
CA GLN A 105 14.58 -5.34 -7.68
C GLN A 105 13.07 -5.26 -7.87
N ALA A 106 12.45 -4.12 -7.55
CA ALA A 106 11.02 -3.91 -7.72
C ALA A 106 10.65 -3.43 -9.13
N ARG A 107 11.62 -3.02 -9.97
CA ARG A 107 11.36 -2.61 -11.35
C ARG A 107 10.86 -3.77 -12.20
N PRO A 108 9.83 -3.56 -13.02
CA PRO A 108 9.38 -4.57 -13.98
C PRO A 108 10.47 -4.88 -15.02
N ASP A 109 10.51 -6.12 -15.47
CA ASP A 109 11.41 -6.53 -16.54
C ASP A 109 10.85 -6.06 -17.89
N HIS A 110 11.50 -5.06 -18.49
CA HIS A 110 11.14 -4.53 -19.80
C HIS A 110 11.52 -5.47 -20.96
N THR A 111 12.43 -6.43 -20.73
CA THR A 111 12.89 -7.35 -21.77
C THR A 111 11.85 -8.39 -22.17
N VAL A 112 10.74 -8.50 -21.41
CA VAL A 112 9.60 -9.38 -21.75
C VAL A 112 8.96 -9.05 -23.10
N TRP A 113 9.19 -7.84 -23.62
CA TRP A 113 8.72 -7.42 -24.94
C TRP A 113 9.62 -7.89 -26.10
N ARG A 114 10.83 -8.39 -25.79
CA ARG A 114 11.75 -8.89 -26.81
C ARG A 114 11.24 -10.19 -27.39
N GLU A 115 10.95 -10.17 -28.69
CA GLU A 115 10.57 -11.34 -29.46
C GLU A 115 11.36 -11.35 -30.78
N ASP A 116 11.92 -12.48 -31.12
CA ASP A 116 12.68 -12.63 -32.36
C ASP A 116 11.82 -12.25 -33.56
N LEU A 117 12.35 -11.35 -34.41
CA LEU A 117 11.69 -10.83 -35.59
C LEU A 117 10.42 -9.98 -35.37
N ALA A 118 10.13 -9.58 -34.16
CA ALA A 118 9.08 -8.63 -33.87
C ALA A 118 9.66 -7.21 -33.66
N TYR A 119 8.95 -6.19 -34.17
CA TYR A 119 9.31 -4.79 -33.97
C TYR A 119 8.69 -4.29 -32.66
N ASN A 120 9.12 -4.87 -31.52
CA ASN A 120 8.61 -4.53 -30.18
C ASN A 120 9.49 -3.53 -29.44
N ASP A 121 10.58 -3.05 -30.06
CA ASP A 121 11.48 -2.06 -29.44
C ASP A 121 10.73 -0.84 -28.84
N PRO A 122 9.69 -0.26 -29.48
CA PRO A 122 8.96 0.86 -28.87
C PRO A 122 8.23 0.50 -27.58
N TYR A 123 7.83 -0.75 -27.40
CA TYR A 123 7.22 -1.22 -26.17
C TYR A 123 8.27 -1.52 -25.11
N GLU A 124 9.41 -2.10 -25.49
CA GLU A 124 10.52 -2.33 -24.57
C GLU A 124 10.99 -1.02 -23.94
N ASP A 125 11.16 0.03 -24.75
CA ASP A 125 11.70 1.31 -24.31
C ASP A 125 10.67 2.20 -23.59
N ASN A 126 9.37 2.10 -23.93
CA ASN A 126 8.41 3.11 -23.55
C ASN A 126 7.20 2.59 -22.76
N TYR A 127 6.92 1.29 -22.75
CA TYR A 127 5.65 0.78 -22.21
C TYR A 127 5.45 1.11 -20.74
N PHE A 128 6.50 1.06 -19.95
CA PHE A 128 6.39 1.30 -18.53
C PHE A 128 6.46 2.79 -18.16
N GLU A 129 7.31 3.56 -18.83
CA GLU A 129 7.60 4.94 -18.42
C GLU A 129 6.77 6.00 -19.17
N HIS A 130 6.32 5.72 -20.39
CA HIS A 130 5.67 6.73 -21.22
C HIS A 130 4.23 7.01 -20.73
N PRO A 131 3.83 8.29 -20.56
CA PRO A 131 2.51 8.68 -20.04
C PRO A 131 1.31 8.10 -20.78
N ALA A 132 1.45 7.80 -22.08
CA ALA A 132 0.37 7.19 -22.86
C ALA A 132 -0.04 5.80 -22.35
N PHE A 133 0.86 5.07 -21.69
CA PHE A 133 0.64 3.74 -21.15
C PHE A 133 0.40 3.72 -19.64
N SER A 134 0.29 4.88 -18.98
CA SER A 134 0.12 4.96 -17.53
C SER A 134 -1.06 4.16 -16.99
N PHE A 135 -2.15 4.07 -17.74
CA PHE A 135 -3.35 3.33 -17.34
C PHE A 135 -3.45 1.93 -17.94
N TYR A 136 -2.40 1.47 -18.61
CA TYR A 136 -2.29 0.09 -19.09
C TYR A 136 -1.77 -0.82 -17.98
N PRO A 137 -2.09 -2.13 -18.03
CA PRO A 137 -1.63 -3.08 -17.01
C PRO A 137 -0.11 -3.15 -16.96
N VAL A 138 0.45 -3.27 -15.76
CA VAL A 138 1.89 -3.52 -15.61
C VAL A 138 2.24 -4.91 -16.14
N VAL A 139 3.34 -5.01 -16.86
CA VAL A 139 3.85 -6.25 -17.49
C VAL A 139 5.31 -6.44 -17.08
N GLY A 140 5.78 -7.69 -17.02
CA GLY A 140 7.16 -8.01 -16.66
C GLY A 140 7.40 -8.06 -15.14
N VAL A 141 6.37 -8.37 -14.34
CA VAL A 141 6.49 -8.53 -12.90
C VAL A 141 6.56 -9.99 -12.49
N SER A 142 7.47 -10.33 -11.58
CA SER A 142 7.56 -11.67 -11.00
C SER A 142 6.48 -11.89 -9.92
N TRP A 143 6.32 -13.16 -9.52
CA TRP A 143 5.40 -13.47 -8.42
C TRP A 143 5.83 -12.82 -7.10
N GLU A 144 7.12 -12.79 -6.81
CA GLU A 144 7.68 -12.18 -5.60
C GLU A 144 7.43 -10.67 -5.58
N GLN A 145 7.64 -10.00 -6.71
CA GLN A 145 7.34 -8.57 -6.85
C GLN A 145 5.84 -8.29 -6.67
N ALA A 146 4.98 -9.12 -7.25
CA ALA A 146 3.53 -8.99 -7.09
C ALA A 146 3.10 -9.17 -5.62
N MET A 147 3.70 -10.13 -4.90
CA MET A 147 3.43 -10.33 -3.47
C MET A 147 3.89 -9.14 -2.62
N ALA A 148 5.07 -8.59 -2.90
CA ALA A 148 5.59 -7.40 -2.22
C ALA A 148 4.68 -6.18 -2.46
N TYR A 149 4.22 -5.99 -3.69
CA TYR A 149 3.23 -4.95 -4.02
C TYR A 149 1.93 -5.12 -3.25
N CYS A 150 1.38 -6.34 -3.18
CA CYS A 150 0.15 -6.61 -2.42
C CYS A 150 0.31 -6.29 -0.93
N GLN A 151 1.45 -6.62 -0.35
CA GLN A 151 1.76 -6.27 1.04
C GLN A 151 1.84 -4.76 1.23
N TRP A 152 2.62 -4.07 0.41
CA TRP A 152 2.72 -2.62 0.43
C TRP A 152 1.36 -1.94 0.30
N ARG A 153 0.54 -2.37 -0.65
CA ARG A 153 -0.81 -1.80 -0.84
C ARG A 153 -1.70 -2.01 0.40
N THR A 154 -1.63 -3.19 1.00
CA THR A 154 -2.37 -3.49 2.24
C THR A 154 -1.96 -2.55 3.36
N ASP A 155 -0.66 -2.33 3.54
CA ASP A 155 -0.12 -1.45 4.57
C ASP A 155 -0.55 0.01 4.34
N ARG A 156 -0.50 0.51 3.10
CA ARG A 156 -0.95 1.87 2.75
C ARG A 156 -2.44 2.08 2.98
N VAL A 157 -3.26 1.09 2.67
CA VAL A 157 -4.72 1.15 2.90
C VAL A 157 -5.04 1.15 4.40
N ASN A 158 -4.35 0.30 5.18
CA ASN A 158 -4.51 0.26 6.63
C ASN A 158 -4.06 1.56 7.29
N GLU A 159 -2.92 2.10 6.85
CA GLU A 159 -2.43 3.39 7.32
C GLU A 159 -3.44 4.51 7.07
N MET A 160 -3.98 4.59 5.84
CA MET A 160 -4.99 5.60 5.51
C MET A 160 -6.26 5.42 6.36
N ALA A 161 -6.66 4.19 6.62
CA ALA A 161 -7.81 3.91 7.50
C ALA A 161 -7.56 4.39 8.92
N LEU A 162 -6.35 4.17 9.46
CA LEU A 162 -5.94 4.62 10.80
C LEU A 162 -5.84 6.16 10.88
N ILE A 163 -5.33 6.80 9.83
CA ILE A 163 -5.28 8.27 9.73
C ILE A 163 -6.70 8.84 9.73
N ASN A 164 -7.59 8.29 8.89
CA ASN A 164 -8.99 8.73 8.81
C ASN A 164 -9.76 8.49 10.12
N ALA A 165 -9.40 7.46 10.85
CA ALA A 165 -9.93 7.20 12.19
C ALA A 165 -9.32 8.14 13.26
N GLY A 166 -8.28 8.90 12.92
CA GLY A 166 -7.54 9.77 13.84
C GLY A 166 -6.67 9.00 14.84
N ALA A 167 -6.41 7.73 14.55
CA ALA A 167 -5.55 6.87 15.37
C ALA A 167 -4.06 7.16 15.13
N ILE A 168 -3.73 7.61 13.94
CA ILE A 168 -2.38 8.05 13.56
C ILE A 168 -2.45 9.52 13.16
N VAL A 169 -1.52 10.32 13.66
CA VAL A 169 -1.35 11.73 13.28
C VAL A 169 -0.12 11.82 12.37
N ILE A 170 -0.30 12.40 11.19
CA ILE A 170 0.80 12.67 10.26
C ILE A 170 1.52 13.94 10.70
N PRO A 171 2.87 13.99 10.67
CA PRO A 171 3.60 15.23 10.88
C PRO A 171 3.17 16.32 9.91
N PRO A 172 3.29 17.60 10.26
CA PRO A 172 3.04 18.69 9.32
C PRO A 172 3.85 18.53 8.04
N PHE A 173 3.22 18.77 6.90
CA PHE A 173 3.88 18.61 5.59
C PHE A 173 5.12 19.50 5.45
N ALA A 174 5.12 20.65 6.10
CA ALA A 174 6.28 21.56 6.12
C ALA A 174 7.55 20.90 6.70
N ASP A 175 7.38 20.01 7.68
CA ASP A 175 8.50 19.33 8.34
C ASP A 175 9.08 18.20 7.48
N LEU A 176 8.41 17.83 6.39
CA LEU A 176 8.81 16.76 5.47
C LEU A 176 9.48 17.30 4.19
N GLN A 177 9.50 18.63 4.00
CA GLN A 177 10.07 19.21 2.80
C GLN A 177 11.59 19.10 2.79
N PRO A 178 12.19 18.71 1.65
CA PRO A 178 13.63 18.75 1.50
C PRO A 178 14.13 20.20 1.52
N THR A 179 15.33 20.40 2.02
CA THR A 179 16.01 21.69 2.07
C THR A 179 17.44 21.55 1.55
N ASP A 180 17.98 22.61 0.98
CA ASP A 180 19.38 22.77 0.59
C ASP A 180 20.21 23.53 1.64
N ASP A 181 19.58 23.99 2.72
CA ASP A 181 20.20 24.75 3.79
C ASP A 181 20.88 23.83 4.82
N GLU A 182 22.22 23.78 4.78
CA GLU A 182 23.03 23.02 5.72
C GLU A 182 22.90 23.53 7.17
N GLY A 183 22.69 24.83 7.35
CA GLY A 183 22.47 25.44 8.67
C GLY A 183 21.15 24.96 9.30
N TYR A 184 20.10 24.86 8.49
CA TYR A 184 18.83 24.29 8.91
C TYR A 184 18.95 22.81 9.24
N LYS A 185 19.72 22.05 8.45
CA LYS A 185 20.00 20.63 8.74
C LYS A 185 20.63 20.48 10.13
N ASP A 186 21.72 21.21 10.41
CA ASP A 186 22.43 21.11 11.68
C ASP A 186 21.56 21.48 12.89
N GLU A 187 20.73 22.51 12.76
CA GLU A 187 19.79 22.92 13.80
C GLU A 187 18.72 21.85 14.03
N TRP A 188 18.17 21.33 12.94
CA TRP A 188 17.14 20.28 12.98
C TRP A 188 17.65 18.98 13.61
N GLU A 189 18.88 18.52 13.25
CA GLU A 189 19.51 17.34 13.83
C GLU A 189 19.78 17.50 15.33
N GLN A 190 20.20 18.70 15.75
CA GLN A 190 20.39 19.01 17.17
C GLN A 190 19.07 19.01 17.96
N GLU A 191 18.01 19.54 17.38
CA GLU A 191 16.71 19.63 18.03
C GLU A 191 16.00 18.27 18.10
N THR A 192 16.06 17.51 17.02
CA THR A 192 15.30 16.24 16.90
C THR A 192 16.08 15.03 17.40
N GLY A 193 17.40 15.06 17.33
CA GLY A 193 18.28 13.93 17.64
C GLY A 193 18.34 12.86 16.56
N TYR A 194 17.80 13.14 15.38
CA TYR A 194 17.84 12.27 14.21
C TYR A 194 18.75 12.86 13.14
N GLU A 195 19.32 12.03 12.30
CA GLU A 195 20.11 12.46 11.15
C GLU A 195 19.20 12.74 9.94
N MET A 196 19.52 13.77 9.16
CA MET A 196 18.89 13.98 7.85
C MET A 196 19.63 13.19 6.77
N TYR A 197 18.89 12.69 5.80
CA TYR A 197 19.47 12.13 4.58
C TYR A 197 19.91 13.22 3.64
N SER A 198 21.14 13.10 3.13
CA SER A 198 21.64 13.92 2.05
C SER A 198 21.58 13.17 0.72
N TYR A 199 21.16 13.84 -0.33
CA TYR A 199 21.19 13.33 -1.70
C TYR A 199 21.50 14.48 -2.66
N GLU A 200 22.00 14.14 -3.83
CA GLU A 200 22.33 15.12 -4.86
C GLU A 200 21.18 15.25 -5.85
N GLU A 201 20.74 16.47 -6.10
CA GLU A 201 19.72 16.80 -7.09
C GLU A 201 20.28 17.80 -8.07
N VAL A 202 19.87 17.70 -9.34
CA VAL A 202 20.26 18.65 -10.38
C VAL A 202 19.59 19.99 -10.11
N SER A 203 20.38 21.07 -10.08
CA SER A 203 19.85 22.40 -9.83
C SER A 203 18.78 22.79 -10.87
N PRO A 204 17.60 23.27 -10.46
CA PRO A 204 16.59 23.77 -11.38
C PRO A 204 17.04 24.97 -12.21
N GLU A 205 18.04 25.73 -11.68
CA GLU A 205 18.55 26.95 -12.32
C GLU A 205 19.71 26.65 -13.30
N ASP A 206 20.50 25.62 -13.04
CA ASP A 206 21.65 25.24 -13.86
C ASP A 206 21.75 23.69 -13.95
N PRO A 207 21.42 23.09 -15.11
CA PRO A 207 21.45 21.64 -15.28
C PRO A 207 22.85 21.01 -15.20
N GLU A 208 23.92 21.80 -15.22
CA GLU A 208 25.30 21.31 -15.08
C GLU A 208 25.78 21.27 -13.61
N GLN A 209 24.97 21.81 -12.70
CA GLN A 209 25.29 21.84 -11.26
C GLN A 209 24.37 20.91 -10.47
N THR A 210 24.96 20.17 -9.54
CA THR A 210 24.22 19.40 -8.54
C THR A 210 24.21 20.15 -7.20
N VAL A 211 23.07 20.14 -6.54
CA VAL A 211 22.87 20.70 -5.20
C VAL A 211 22.62 19.57 -4.25
N THR A 212 23.27 19.61 -3.09
CA THR A 212 23.01 18.65 -2.01
C THR A 212 21.74 19.05 -1.29
N MET A 213 20.74 18.16 -1.33
CA MET A 213 19.48 18.33 -0.63
C MET A 213 19.47 17.47 0.63
N TYR A 214 18.79 17.96 1.65
CA TYR A 214 18.61 17.28 2.93
C TYR A 214 17.14 17.02 3.18
N ARG A 215 16.77 15.85 3.64
CA ARG A 215 15.41 15.52 4.03
C ARG A 215 15.38 14.74 5.35
N PRO A 216 14.27 14.82 6.12
CA PRO A 216 14.11 14.02 7.32
C PRO A 216 14.29 12.53 7.06
N SER A 217 14.95 11.84 8.00
CA SER A 217 15.13 10.38 7.92
C SER A 217 13.78 9.65 8.04
N TYR A 218 13.71 8.47 7.43
CA TYR A 218 12.56 7.59 7.58
C TYR A 218 12.31 7.22 9.05
N GLU A 219 13.37 7.05 9.82
CA GLU A 219 13.26 6.75 11.25
C GLU A 219 12.54 7.85 12.01
N TRP A 220 12.87 9.12 11.74
CA TRP A 220 12.17 10.25 12.33
C TRP A 220 10.71 10.31 11.88
N ILE A 221 10.44 10.12 10.57
CA ILE A 221 9.07 10.11 10.04
C ILE A 221 8.26 9.01 10.71
N ARG A 222 8.81 7.79 10.81
CA ARG A 222 8.17 6.66 11.46
C ARG A 222 7.84 6.94 12.93
N ASP A 223 8.80 7.52 13.66
CA ASP A 223 8.64 7.76 15.10
C ASP A 223 7.72 8.96 15.38
N LYS A 224 7.53 9.84 14.40
CA LYS A 224 6.55 10.95 14.46
C LYS A 224 5.12 10.54 14.09
N PHE A 225 4.91 9.38 13.50
CA PHE A 225 3.58 8.78 13.42
C PHE A 225 3.11 8.40 14.82
N VAL A 226 2.65 9.38 15.57
CA VAL A 226 2.23 9.18 16.96
C VAL A 226 0.86 8.51 16.97
N PHE A 227 0.79 7.33 17.60
CA PHE A 227 -0.48 6.76 17.99
C PHE A 227 -1.23 7.75 18.89
N ASN A 228 -2.42 8.13 18.50
CA ASN A 228 -3.28 8.95 19.33
C ASN A 228 -3.87 8.09 20.45
N THR A 229 -3.08 7.89 21.52
CA THR A 229 -3.45 7.05 22.67
C THR A 229 -4.69 7.55 23.38
N GLU A 230 -4.97 8.85 23.36
CA GLU A 230 -6.17 9.42 23.99
C GLU A 230 -7.45 8.89 23.36
N LYS A 231 -7.45 8.65 22.04
CA LYS A 231 -8.61 8.11 21.33
C LYS A 231 -8.85 6.63 21.61
N TYR A 232 -7.80 5.88 21.93
CA TYR A 232 -7.90 4.45 22.29
C TYR A 232 -8.19 4.22 23.77
N LEU A 233 -7.77 5.15 24.64
CA LEU A 233 -8.01 5.05 26.10
C LEU A 233 -9.34 5.63 26.54
N MET A 234 -10.06 6.36 25.68
CA MET A 234 -11.39 6.91 25.99
C MET A 234 -12.54 5.94 25.65
N ASP A 235 -12.25 4.80 25.03
CA ASP A 235 -13.22 3.76 24.69
C ASP A 235 -13.20 2.56 25.66
N ASP A 236 -12.55 2.67 26.85
CA ASP A 236 -12.62 1.70 27.95
C ASP A 236 -13.75 2.01 28.95
#